data_b7d5f83440612fada149e8f9d273eddb
#
_entry.id   b7d5f83440612fada149e8f9d273eddb
#
_cell.length_a   1.000
_cell.length_b   1.000
_cell.length_c   1.000
_cell.angle_alpha   90.00
_cell.angle_beta   90.00
_cell.angle_gamma   90.00
#
_symmetry.space_group_name_H-M   'P 1'
#
loop_
_entity.id
_entity.type
_entity.pdbx_description
1 polymer ?
#
loop_
_entity_poly.entity_id
_entity_poly.type
_entity_poly.pdbx_seq_one_letter_code
_entity_poly.pdbx_strand_id
1 'polypeptide(L)'
;MLVIVSFFIVHWYASVFAQSFFLHRYMAHRMFTMSPFWERFFYLFTFLAQGSSFLHPKSYAQLHLEHHKHSDTEEDPHSPHLWKDVFSMMANTARVYMDFKTGKRVSTSPYMEKLPTWELIDRLGNNHFVRLAFCAAYISIYWAFAPNAWFFLLL
;
A
#
# COMPACT_ATOMS: atom_id res chain seq x y z
N MET A 1 -8.01 -23.60 13.65
CA MET A 1 -8.23 -22.30 14.34
C MET A 1 -6.93 -21.53 14.55
N LEU A 2 -5.96 -22.06 15.30
CA LEU A 2 -4.70 -21.36 15.61
C LEU A 2 -3.97 -20.88 14.33
N VAL A 3 -3.84 -21.72 13.30
CA VAL A 3 -3.18 -21.38 12.04
C VAL A 3 -3.79 -20.14 11.39
N ILE A 4 -5.13 -20.08 11.27
CA ILE A 4 -5.82 -18.94 10.64
C ILE A 4 -5.66 -17.66 11.45
N VAL A 5 -5.86 -17.74 12.78
CA VAL A 5 -5.69 -16.57 13.65
C VAL A 5 -4.26 -16.06 13.62
N SER A 6 -3.27 -16.96 13.69
CA SER A 6 -1.86 -16.59 13.57
C SER A 6 -1.54 -15.97 12.19
N PHE A 7 -2.03 -16.57 11.10
CA PHE A 7 -1.84 -16.05 9.76
C PHE A 7 -2.45 -14.64 9.65
N PHE A 8 -3.69 -14.43 10.09
CA PHE A 8 -4.34 -13.13 10.08
C PHE A 8 -3.52 -12.08 10.85
N ILE A 9 -3.15 -12.40 12.10
CA ILE A 9 -2.38 -11.45 12.94
C ILE A 9 -1.04 -11.11 12.29
N VAL A 10 -0.27 -12.11 11.88
CA VAL A 10 1.07 -11.91 11.28
C VAL A 10 0.95 -11.12 9.97
N HIS A 11 0.03 -11.49 9.09
CA HIS A 11 -0.17 -10.80 7.81
C HIS A 11 -0.62 -9.35 8.02
N TRP A 12 -1.57 -9.12 8.92
CA TRP A 12 -2.06 -7.78 9.23
C TRP A 12 -0.96 -6.88 9.80
N TYR A 13 -0.22 -7.36 10.82
CA TYR A 13 0.89 -6.59 11.39
C TYR A 13 2.04 -6.37 10.39
N ALA A 14 2.37 -7.36 9.57
CA ALA A 14 3.38 -7.21 8.52
C ALA A 14 2.97 -6.14 7.50
N SER A 15 1.71 -6.12 7.07
CA SER A 15 1.17 -5.11 6.15
C SER A 15 1.18 -3.72 6.76
N VAL A 16 0.70 -3.56 7.99
CA VAL A 16 0.71 -2.27 8.73
C VAL A 16 2.14 -1.79 8.96
N PHE A 17 3.05 -2.70 9.33
CA PHE A 17 4.47 -2.36 9.48
C PHE A 17 5.09 -1.90 8.16
N ALA A 18 4.86 -2.62 7.06
CA ALA A 18 5.34 -2.22 5.73
C ALA A 18 4.84 -0.82 5.34
N GLN A 19 3.55 -0.56 5.57
CA GLN A 19 2.97 0.75 5.29
C GLN A 19 3.56 1.85 6.18
N SER A 20 3.64 1.64 7.49
CA SER A 20 4.10 2.67 8.43
C SER A 20 5.60 2.90 8.34
N PHE A 21 6.39 1.84 8.24
CA PHE A 21 7.86 1.92 8.26
C PHE A 21 8.42 2.29 6.89
N PHE A 22 8.08 1.50 5.85
CA PHE A 22 8.68 1.70 4.53
C PHE A 22 7.95 2.75 3.71
N LEU A 23 6.63 2.62 3.49
CA LEU A 23 5.92 3.57 2.63
C LEU A 23 5.80 4.95 3.26
N HIS A 24 5.42 5.04 4.52
CA HIS A 24 5.19 6.31 5.19
C HIS A 24 6.49 6.98 5.65
N ARG A 25 7.24 6.35 6.57
CA ARG A 25 8.42 7.00 7.18
C ARG A 25 9.62 7.07 6.24
N TYR A 26 9.86 6.03 5.43
CA TYR A 26 11.01 6.02 4.53
C TYR A 26 10.69 6.67 3.18
N MET A 27 9.68 6.18 2.45
CA MET A 27 9.39 6.67 1.11
C MET A 27 8.79 8.08 1.10
N ALA A 28 7.77 8.35 1.95
CA ALA A 28 7.12 9.65 1.95
C ALA A 28 7.90 10.71 2.74
N HIS A 29 8.30 10.43 3.98
CA HIS A 29 8.88 11.44 4.87
C HIS A 29 10.41 11.47 4.91
N ARG A 30 11.11 10.47 4.37
CA ARG A 30 12.58 10.40 4.39
C ARG A 30 13.19 10.58 5.79
N MET A 31 12.52 10.03 6.80
CA MET A 31 12.92 10.21 8.22
C MET A 31 14.28 9.58 8.54
N PHE A 32 14.77 8.67 7.71
CA PHE A 32 16.06 8.01 7.83
C PHE A 32 16.58 7.55 6.47
N THR A 33 17.83 7.11 6.42
CA THR A 33 18.46 6.54 5.23
C THR A 33 18.66 5.05 5.40
N MET A 34 18.65 4.32 4.28
CA MET A 34 18.94 2.89 4.24
C MET A 34 20.08 2.63 3.25
N SER A 35 20.84 1.55 3.48
CA SER A 35 21.72 1.01 2.44
C SER A 35 20.90 0.40 1.30
N PRO A 36 21.46 0.27 0.08
CA PRO A 36 20.74 -0.34 -1.06
C PRO A 36 20.21 -1.76 -0.78
N PHE A 37 20.90 -2.52 0.06
CA PHE A 37 20.44 -3.84 0.50
C PHE A 37 19.11 -3.76 1.28
N TRP A 38 19.04 -2.88 2.28
CA TRP A 38 17.84 -2.72 3.10
C TRP A 38 16.69 -2.08 2.31
N GLU A 39 16.98 -1.17 1.39
CA GLU A 39 15.96 -0.64 0.47
C GLU A 39 15.30 -1.76 -0.34
N ARG A 40 16.11 -2.64 -0.95
CA ARG A 40 15.61 -3.79 -1.71
C ARG A 40 14.85 -4.77 -0.83
N PHE A 41 15.39 -5.07 0.36
CA PHE A 41 14.72 -5.95 1.32
C PHE A 41 13.33 -5.43 1.69
N PHE A 42 13.22 -4.16 2.12
CA PHE A 42 11.93 -3.61 2.53
C PHE A 42 10.98 -3.36 1.35
N TYR A 43 11.49 -3.11 0.16
CA TYR A 43 10.67 -3.05 -1.05
C TYR A 43 10.00 -4.39 -1.34
N LEU A 44 10.78 -5.47 -1.33
CA LEU A 44 10.26 -6.83 -1.49
C LEU A 44 9.34 -7.24 -0.34
N PHE A 45 9.73 -6.93 0.89
CA PHE A 45 8.91 -7.18 2.07
C PHE A 45 7.55 -6.50 1.95
N THR A 46 7.50 -5.24 1.53
CA THR A 46 6.25 -4.51 1.32
C THR A 46 5.37 -5.18 0.26
N PHE A 47 5.96 -5.60 -0.85
CA PHE A 47 5.24 -6.32 -1.90
C PHE A 47 4.63 -7.63 -1.38
N LEU A 48 5.37 -8.42 -0.63
CA LEU A 48 4.88 -9.69 -0.07
C LEU A 48 3.87 -9.48 1.06
N ALA A 49 4.12 -8.52 1.95
CA ALA A 49 3.26 -8.24 3.09
C ALA A 49 1.92 -7.60 2.70
N GLN A 50 1.89 -6.77 1.67
CA GLN A 50 0.65 -6.17 1.15
C GLN A 50 -0.05 -7.06 0.11
N GLY A 51 0.70 -7.91 -0.57
CA GLY A 51 0.17 -8.88 -1.53
C GLY A 51 -0.79 -8.28 -2.56
N SER A 52 -2.06 -8.70 -2.54
CA SER A 52 -3.10 -8.20 -3.46
C SER A 52 -3.37 -6.70 -3.33
N SER A 53 -3.10 -6.13 -2.16
CA SER A 53 -3.30 -4.71 -1.84
C SER A 53 -2.03 -3.86 -2.03
N PHE A 54 -1.01 -4.38 -2.70
CA PHE A 54 0.26 -3.69 -2.90
C PHE A 54 0.07 -2.26 -3.43
N LEU A 55 0.59 -1.30 -2.69
CA LEU A 55 0.65 0.10 -3.07
C LEU A 55 2.02 0.42 -3.69
N HIS A 56 2.00 1.00 -4.88
CA HIS A 56 3.21 1.46 -5.55
C HIS A 56 3.92 2.52 -4.70
N PRO A 57 5.14 2.27 -4.18
CA PRO A 57 5.74 3.11 -3.14
C PRO A 57 5.90 4.57 -3.50
N LYS A 58 6.33 4.87 -4.73
CA LYS A 58 6.47 6.25 -5.20
C LYS A 58 5.12 6.98 -5.30
N SER A 59 4.08 6.29 -5.81
CA SER A 59 2.74 6.89 -5.94
C SER A 59 2.08 7.10 -4.59
N TYR A 60 2.30 6.19 -3.64
CA TYR A 60 1.87 6.38 -2.25
C TYR A 60 2.53 7.62 -1.63
N ALA A 61 3.86 7.76 -1.79
CA ALA A 61 4.60 8.90 -1.25
C ALA A 61 4.09 10.23 -1.84
N GLN A 62 3.83 10.26 -3.16
CA GLN A 62 3.29 11.45 -3.83
C GLN A 62 1.91 11.85 -3.30
N LEU A 63 0.99 10.89 -3.20
CA LEU A 63 -0.35 11.13 -2.65
C LEU A 63 -0.28 11.63 -1.21
N HIS A 64 0.54 10.98 -0.37
CA HIS A 64 0.69 11.30 1.03
C HIS A 64 1.25 12.71 1.27
N LEU A 65 2.21 13.13 0.45
CA LEU A 65 2.77 14.47 0.52
C LEU A 65 1.81 15.55 0.01
N GLU A 66 0.99 15.26 -0.98
CA GLU A 66 -0.07 16.18 -1.40
C GLU A 66 -1.10 16.36 -0.28
N HIS A 67 -1.46 15.26 0.42
CA HIS A 67 -2.30 15.37 1.60
C HIS A 67 -1.67 16.29 2.66
N HIS A 68 -0.39 16.10 3.01
CA HIS A 68 0.28 16.96 4.00
C HIS A 68 0.39 18.42 3.56
N LYS A 69 0.63 18.66 2.27
CA LYS A 69 0.76 20.02 1.72
C LYS A 69 -0.57 20.78 1.74
N HIS A 70 -1.67 20.09 1.53
CA HIS A 70 -3.00 20.65 1.35
C HIS A 70 -3.97 20.25 2.45
N SER A 71 -3.49 19.72 3.58
CA SER A 71 -4.32 19.19 4.67
C SER A 71 -5.55 20.05 4.94
N ASP A 72 -6.74 19.42 4.87
CA ASP A 72 -8.05 20.02 5.13
C ASP A 72 -8.46 21.19 4.23
N THR A 73 -7.74 21.44 3.13
CA THR A 73 -8.16 22.38 2.09
C THR A 73 -8.92 21.65 0.97
N GLU A 74 -9.57 22.41 0.07
CA GLU A 74 -10.30 21.85 -1.08
C GLU A 74 -9.41 21.01 -2.04
N GLU A 75 -8.09 21.21 -1.99
CA GLU A 75 -7.10 20.49 -2.77
C GLU A 75 -6.63 19.19 -2.11
N ASP A 76 -7.00 18.93 -0.86
CA ASP A 76 -6.60 17.73 -0.13
C ASP A 76 -7.23 16.47 -0.74
N PRO A 77 -6.43 15.53 -1.25
CA PRO A 77 -6.95 14.32 -1.87
C PRO A 77 -7.60 13.35 -0.87
N HIS A 78 -7.39 13.54 0.44
CA HIS A 78 -7.74 12.58 1.48
C HIS A 78 -8.36 13.20 2.75
N SER A 79 -8.94 14.40 2.66
CA SER A 79 -9.60 15.02 3.82
C SER A 79 -10.98 14.42 4.06
N PRO A 80 -11.30 13.98 5.29
CA PRO A 80 -12.63 13.50 5.64
C PRO A 80 -13.68 14.63 5.67
N HIS A 81 -13.25 15.88 5.79
CA HIS A 81 -14.14 17.03 5.91
C HIS A 81 -14.73 17.51 4.59
N LEU A 82 -14.13 17.13 3.45
CA LEU A 82 -14.53 17.59 2.12
C LEU A 82 -15.52 16.67 1.44
N TRP A 83 -15.78 15.49 1.98
CA TRP A 83 -16.56 14.46 1.31
C TRP A 83 -17.81 14.10 2.10
N LYS A 84 -18.86 13.80 1.36
CA LYS A 84 -20.17 13.43 1.93
C LYS A 84 -20.09 12.21 2.85
N ASP A 85 -19.22 11.26 2.50
CA ASP A 85 -19.04 9.98 3.21
C ASP A 85 -17.66 9.38 2.93
N VAL A 86 -17.31 8.35 3.69
CA VAL A 86 -16.02 7.66 3.57
C VAL A 86 -15.80 7.02 2.19
N PHE A 87 -16.87 6.55 1.53
CA PHE A 87 -16.75 5.91 0.22
C PHE A 87 -16.39 6.94 -0.87
N SER A 88 -17.03 8.11 -0.85
CA SER A 88 -16.70 9.23 -1.74
C SER A 88 -15.26 9.70 -1.54
N MET A 89 -14.81 9.83 -0.28
CA MET A 89 -13.42 10.16 0.05
C MET A 89 -12.46 9.11 -0.49
N MET A 90 -12.71 7.82 -0.22
CA MET A 90 -11.85 6.73 -0.69
C MET A 90 -11.81 6.62 -2.21
N ALA A 91 -12.94 6.85 -2.89
CA ALA A 91 -12.98 6.87 -4.36
C ALA A 91 -12.12 8.01 -4.93
N ASN A 92 -12.18 9.21 -4.34
CA ASN A 92 -11.32 10.32 -4.76
C ASN A 92 -9.84 10.03 -4.48
N THR A 93 -9.51 9.53 -3.29
CA THR A 93 -8.16 9.12 -2.92
C THR A 93 -7.60 8.10 -3.91
N ALA A 94 -8.39 7.07 -4.24
CA ALA A 94 -8.00 6.07 -5.24
C ALA A 94 -7.79 6.68 -6.63
N ARG A 95 -8.64 7.61 -7.05
CA ARG A 95 -8.49 8.32 -8.33
C ARG A 95 -7.17 9.11 -8.36
N VAL A 96 -6.91 9.93 -7.34
CA VAL A 96 -5.68 10.75 -7.26
C VAL A 96 -4.45 9.85 -7.19
N TYR A 97 -4.50 8.76 -6.43
CA TYR A 97 -3.43 7.75 -6.41
C TYR A 97 -3.17 7.17 -7.80
N MET A 98 -4.23 6.83 -8.55
CA MET A 98 -4.09 6.31 -9.91
C MET A 98 -3.54 7.36 -10.89
N ASP A 99 -3.87 8.64 -10.71
CA ASP A 99 -3.32 9.72 -11.52
C ASP A 99 -1.80 9.87 -11.31
N PHE A 100 -1.32 9.76 -10.07
CA PHE A 100 0.13 9.68 -9.79
C PHE A 100 0.77 8.43 -10.40
N LYS A 101 0.14 7.28 -10.23
CA LYS A 101 0.65 6.00 -10.72
C LYS A 101 0.76 5.94 -12.24
N THR A 102 -0.16 6.57 -12.96
CA THR A 102 -0.18 6.61 -14.43
C THR A 102 0.60 7.78 -15.02
N GLY A 103 1.19 8.64 -14.18
CA GLY A 103 1.91 9.84 -14.62
C GLY A 103 1.03 10.99 -15.12
N LYS A 104 -0.29 10.90 -14.97
CA LYS A 104 -1.21 12.01 -15.28
C LYS A 104 -1.04 13.18 -14.33
N ARG A 105 -0.65 12.88 -13.10
CA ARG A 105 -0.29 13.86 -12.07
C ARG A 105 1.15 13.62 -11.62
N VAL A 106 1.91 14.68 -11.46
CA VAL A 106 3.31 14.63 -11.02
C VAL A 106 3.45 15.54 -9.82
N SER A 107 4.08 15.04 -8.75
CA SER A 107 4.39 15.87 -7.59
C SER A 107 5.51 16.86 -7.93
N THR A 108 5.37 18.08 -7.45
CA THR A 108 6.39 19.15 -7.62
C THR A 108 7.55 19.03 -6.60
N SER A 109 7.51 18.03 -5.71
CA SER A 109 8.55 17.87 -4.70
C SER A 109 9.87 17.39 -5.30
N PRO A 110 10.99 18.14 -5.11
CA PRO A 110 12.28 17.86 -5.78
C PRO A 110 12.90 16.51 -5.42
N TYR A 111 12.53 15.93 -4.30
CA TYR A 111 13.11 14.66 -3.86
C TYR A 111 12.39 13.42 -4.42
N MET A 112 11.26 13.59 -5.09
CA MET A 112 10.50 12.49 -5.71
C MET A 112 11.31 11.72 -6.77
N GLU A 113 12.23 12.39 -7.45
CA GLU A 113 13.11 11.75 -8.44
C GLU A 113 14.17 10.83 -7.78
N LYS A 114 14.52 11.13 -6.53
CA LYS A 114 15.53 10.38 -5.76
C LYS A 114 14.97 9.21 -4.96
N LEU A 115 13.66 8.97 -5.04
CA LEU A 115 13.06 7.83 -4.36
C LEU A 115 13.48 6.52 -5.02
N PRO A 116 13.80 5.49 -4.23
CA PRO A 116 14.13 4.19 -4.78
C PRO A 116 12.94 3.61 -5.57
N THR A 117 13.26 3.00 -6.69
CA THR A 117 12.30 2.28 -7.53
C THR A 117 12.81 0.88 -7.81
N TRP A 118 11.91 -0.06 -7.94
CA TRP A 118 12.24 -1.41 -8.37
C TRP A 118 11.24 -1.88 -9.42
N GLU A 119 11.55 -1.54 -10.66
CA GLU A 119 10.67 -1.72 -11.80
C GLU A 119 10.04 -3.13 -11.90
N LEU A 120 10.82 -4.19 -11.61
CA LEU A 120 10.30 -5.55 -11.59
C LEU A 120 9.18 -5.73 -10.57
N ILE A 121 9.40 -5.29 -9.33
CA ILE A 121 8.42 -5.42 -8.24
C ILE A 121 7.21 -4.52 -8.51
N ASP A 122 7.43 -3.30 -9.01
CA ASP A 122 6.35 -2.38 -9.38
C ASP A 122 5.47 -2.97 -10.48
N ARG A 123 6.09 -3.60 -11.48
CA ARG A 123 5.40 -4.26 -12.58
C ARG A 123 4.59 -5.48 -12.09
N LEU A 124 5.19 -6.32 -11.23
CA LEU A 124 4.50 -7.45 -10.61
C LEU A 124 3.33 -7.00 -9.73
N GLY A 125 3.54 -6.01 -8.83
CA GLY A 125 2.51 -5.51 -7.92
C GLY A 125 1.37 -4.77 -8.64
N ASN A 126 1.60 -4.30 -9.87
CA ASN A 126 0.59 -3.69 -10.72
C ASN A 126 -0.14 -4.70 -11.61
N ASN A 127 0.34 -5.93 -11.70
CA ASN A 127 -0.25 -6.96 -12.54
C ASN A 127 -1.47 -7.59 -11.86
N HIS A 128 -2.63 -7.54 -12.52
CA HIS A 128 -3.88 -8.10 -12.00
C HIS A 128 -3.80 -9.61 -11.76
N PHE A 129 -3.08 -10.36 -12.61
CA PHE A 129 -2.91 -11.81 -12.41
C PHE A 129 -2.10 -12.14 -11.17
N VAL A 130 -1.07 -11.34 -10.86
CA VAL A 130 -0.28 -11.48 -9.62
C VAL A 130 -1.15 -11.17 -8.40
N ARG A 131 -1.97 -10.12 -8.45
CA ARG A 131 -2.92 -9.78 -7.39
C ARG A 131 -3.95 -10.89 -7.17
N LEU A 132 -4.50 -11.44 -8.25
CA LEU A 132 -5.42 -12.59 -8.17
C LEU A 132 -4.72 -13.84 -7.62
N ALA A 133 -3.46 -14.08 -7.95
CA ALA A 133 -2.69 -15.18 -7.37
C ALA A 133 -2.51 -15.04 -5.86
N PHE A 134 -2.25 -13.82 -5.35
CA PHE A 134 -2.26 -13.56 -3.91
C PHE A 134 -3.63 -13.83 -3.28
N CYS A 135 -4.72 -13.35 -3.88
CA CYS A 135 -6.06 -13.64 -3.40
C CYS A 135 -6.34 -15.15 -3.36
N ALA A 136 -5.98 -15.87 -4.43
CA ALA A 136 -6.14 -17.32 -4.50
C ALA A 136 -5.31 -18.04 -3.43
N ALA A 137 -4.07 -17.59 -3.17
CA ALA A 137 -3.23 -18.14 -2.13
C ALA A 137 -3.85 -17.94 -0.73
N TYR A 138 -4.36 -16.73 -0.44
CA TYR A 138 -5.04 -16.46 0.83
C TYR A 138 -6.31 -17.31 0.99
N ILE A 139 -7.16 -17.35 -0.02
CA ILE A 139 -8.36 -18.20 -0.03
C ILE A 139 -7.99 -19.67 0.21
N SER A 140 -6.93 -20.16 -0.42
CA SER A 140 -6.46 -21.54 -0.27
C SER A 140 -6.00 -21.85 1.15
N ILE A 141 -5.30 -20.92 1.82
CA ILE A 141 -4.91 -21.05 3.23
C ILE A 141 -6.15 -21.15 4.10
N TYR A 142 -7.12 -20.26 3.90
CA TYR A 142 -8.37 -20.28 4.68
C TYR A 142 -9.16 -21.57 4.41
N TRP A 143 -9.27 -21.97 3.14
CA TRP A 143 -9.94 -23.21 2.77
C TRP A 143 -9.33 -24.45 3.42
N ALA A 144 -7.99 -24.51 3.50
CA ALA A 144 -7.28 -25.64 4.07
C ALA A 144 -7.35 -25.72 5.62
N PHE A 145 -7.40 -24.57 6.29
CA PHE A 145 -7.19 -24.50 7.74
C PHE A 145 -8.32 -23.84 8.54
N ALA A 146 -9.31 -23.22 7.91
CA ALA A 146 -10.44 -22.63 8.62
C ALA A 146 -11.38 -23.73 9.15
N PRO A 147 -11.74 -23.71 10.45
CA PRO A 147 -12.63 -24.69 11.03
C PRO A 147 -14.07 -24.58 10.51
N ASN A 148 -14.47 -23.41 10.06
CA ASN A 148 -15.80 -23.12 9.50
C ASN A 148 -15.75 -21.84 8.64
N ALA A 149 -16.84 -21.57 7.91
CA ALA A 149 -16.94 -20.45 6.96
C ALA A 149 -16.82 -19.06 7.61
N TRP A 150 -17.11 -18.90 8.89
CA TRP A 150 -17.02 -17.60 9.57
C TRP A 150 -15.59 -17.03 9.59
N PHE A 151 -14.57 -17.91 9.55
CA PHE A 151 -13.19 -17.45 9.50
C PHE A 151 -12.83 -16.72 8.19
N PHE A 152 -13.62 -16.89 7.12
CA PHE A 152 -13.42 -16.10 5.89
C PHE A 152 -13.75 -14.62 6.04
N LEU A 153 -14.41 -14.22 7.14
CA LEU A 153 -14.60 -12.80 7.48
C LEU A 153 -13.29 -12.10 7.89
N LEU A 154 -12.23 -12.87 8.15
CA LEU A 154 -10.89 -12.33 8.45
C LEU A 154 -10.02 -12.19 7.19
N LEU A 155 -10.51 -12.56 6.02
CA LEU A 155 -9.81 -12.45 4.76
C LEU A 155 -9.96 -11.05 4.18
#